data_d586c25be44030e27bdcca88cb651973
#
_entry.id   d586c25be44030e27bdcca88cb651973
#
_cell.length_a   1.000
_cell.length_b   1.000
_cell.length_c   1.000
_cell.angle_alpha   90.00
_cell.angle_beta   90.00
_cell.angle_gamma   90.00
#
_symmetry.space_group_name_H-M   'P 1'
#
loop_
_entity.id
_entity.type
_entity.pdbx_description
1 polymer ?
#
loop_
_entity_poly.entity_id
_entity_poly.type
_entity_poly.pdbx_seq_one_letter_code
_entity_poly.pdbx_strand_id
1 'polypeptide(L)'
;SLGYRMPAEWEPHAATWFTWPRPDGISFPDKYETVPPVYANLIRELVQVEEVNINVWNADMEAEARRLLKKENTPLDRVRFHHFPAYEPWCRDHGPIFLVRVAASRQSVAKSLNDQRRSAESPLRHERAIVDWGYNAWGGKYPPFDLDDAIPQHVAKLRGLPLFSPGIVMEGGSIEVNGCGTLLTTESCLLNPNRNPDLSKSEIEKYLCDYLGVTNVLWLGDGIIGDDTDGHIDDLSRFVNPTTIVTVVEEDPGDENYPILQENLQRLRSMRDERGRPFRIVELPMCG
;
A
#
# COMPACT_ATOMS: atom_id res chain seq x y z
N SER A 1 -4.94 5.56 21.57
CA SER A 1 -5.10 4.73 20.36
C SER A 1 -6.58 4.40 20.15
N LEU A 2 -7.07 4.59 18.92
CA LEU A 2 -8.46 4.25 18.55
C LEU A 2 -8.61 2.74 18.22
N GLY A 3 -7.55 1.95 18.39
CA GLY A 3 -7.53 0.51 18.14
C GLY A 3 -7.54 0.11 16.66
N TYR A 4 -7.30 1.04 15.76
CA TYR A 4 -7.07 0.74 14.34
C TYR A 4 -5.64 0.23 14.10
N ARG A 5 -5.49 -0.63 13.08
CA ARG A 5 -4.21 -1.06 12.52
C ARG A 5 -4.28 -1.14 11.00
N MET A 6 -3.14 -1.01 10.34
CA MET A 6 -3.00 -1.36 8.94
C MET A 6 -2.98 -2.90 8.83
N PRO A 7 -3.84 -3.53 8.03
CA PRO A 7 -3.80 -4.97 7.79
C PRO A 7 -2.61 -5.33 6.90
N ALA A 8 -2.13 -6.58 7.01
CA ALA A 8 -1.16 -7.11 6.06
C ALA A 8 -1.82 -7.37 4.69
N GLU A 9 -1.03 -7.35 3.62
CA GLU A 9 -1.56 -7.48 2.25
C GLU A 9 -2.24 -8.84 1.97
N TRP A 10 -1.84 -9.89 2.66
CA TRP A 10 -2.48 -11.22 2.52
C TRP A 10 -3.77 -11.38 3.34
N GLU A 11 -4.20 -10.38 4.12
CA GLU A 11 -5.50 -10.43 4.79
C GLU A 11 -6.63 -10.30 3.74
N PRO A 12 -7.83 -10.85 4.00
CA PRO A 12 -8.89 -10.88 2.99
C PRO A 12 -9.24 -9.49 2.46
N HIS A 13 -9.19 -9.35 1.14
CA HIS A 13 -9.56 -8.13 0.43
C HIS A 13 -11.06 -8.10 0.12
N ALA A 14 -11.63 -6.92 0.14
CA ALA A 14 -12.98 -6.68 -0.38
C ALA A 14 -12.93 -6.19 -1.83
N ALA A 15 -11.87 -5.49 -2.21
CA ALA A 15 -11.66 -4.95 -3.54
C ALA A 15 -10.22 -4.48 -3.72
N THR A 16 -9.76 -4.43 -4.96
CA THR A 16 -8.51 -3.77 -5.38
C THR A 16 -8.81 -2.50 -6.15
N TRP A 17 -7.99 -1.46 -5.97
CA TRP A 17 -8.09 -0.16 -6.64
C TRP A 17 -7.00 0.01 -7.68
N PHE A 18 -7.39 0.54 -8.85
CA PHE A 18 -6.52 0.99 -9.92
C PHE A 18 -6.81 2.44 -10.28
N THR A 19 -5.81 3.14 -10.79
CA THR A 19 -6.02 4.34 -11.62
C THR A 19 -5.68 3.96 -13.05
N TRP A 20 -6.61 4.21 -13.98
CA TRP A 20 -6.39 3.91 -15.39
C TRP A 20 -5.29 4.83 -15.95
N PRO A 21 -4.27 4.26 -16.63
CA PRO A 21 -3.15 5.04 -17.14
C PRO A 21 -3.59 6.06 -18.19
N ARG A 22 -2.87 7.16 -18.28
CA ARG A 22 -3.12 8.25 -19.21
C ARG A 22 -2.11 8.24 -20.36
N PRO A 23 -2.52 8.59 -21.61
CA PRO A 23 -1.58 8.68 -22.74
C PRO A 23 -0.60 9.85 -22.60
N ASP A 24 -0.97 10.88 -21.85
CA ASP A 24 -0.19 12.08 -21.58
C ASP A 24 0.43 12.08 -20.16
N GLY A 25 0.39 10.94 -19.46
CA GLY A 25 1.09 10.71 -18.19
C GLY A 25 2.59 10.55 -18.40
N ILE A 26 3.36 10.81 -17.35
CA ILE A 26 4.84 10.74 -17.41
C ILE A 26 5.39 9.31 -17.27
N SER A 27 4.61 8.40 -16.67
CA SER A 27 5.08 7.06 -16.31
C SER A 27 5.40 6.15 -17.49
N PHE A 28 4.76 6.35 -18.63
CA PHE A 28 4.91 5.45 -19.79
C PHE A 28 5.22 6.22 -21.08
N PRO A 29 6.28 7.04 -21.12
CA PRO A 29 6.65 7.77 -22.33
C PRO A 29 6.94 6.76 -23.44
N ASP A 30 6.45 7.02 -24.65
CA ASP A 30 6.67 6.23 -25.87
C ASP A 30 6.19 4.76 -25.83
N LYS A 31 5.54 4.30 -24.72
CA LYS A 31 5.08 2.91 -24.57
C LYS A 31 3.63 2.79 -24.08
N TYR A 32 2.89 3.89 -24.01
CA TYR A 32 1.53 3.89 -23.48
C TYR A 32 0.64 2.81 -24.10
N GLU A 33 0.69 2.63 -25.41
CA GLU A 33 -0.16 1.69 -26.16
C GLU A 33 -0.08 0.23 -25.64
N THR A 34 1.02 -0.13 -24.97
CA THR A 34 1.21 -1.47 -24.42
C THR A 34 0.62 -1.63 -23.03
N VAL A 35 0.39 -0.54 -22.31
CA VAL A 35 0.03 -0.56 -20.88
C VAL A 35 -1.46 -0.87 -20.64
N PRO A 36 -2.44 -0.20 -21.27
CA PRO A 36 -3.85 -0.50 -21.04
C PRO A 36 -4.24 -1.96 -21.30
N PRO A 37 -3.67 -2.68 -22.31
CA PRO A 37 -3.90 -4.12 -22.45
C PRO A 37 -3.39 -4.95 -21.27
N VAL A 38 -2.25 -4.59 -20.68
CA VAL A 38 -1.74 -5.27 -19.47
C VAL A 38 -2.68 -5.06 -18.29
N TYR A 39 -3.15 -3.82 -18.07
CA TYR A 39 -4.16 -3.51 -17.06
C TYR A 39 -5.44 -4.32 -17.27
N ALA A 40 -5.93 -4.40 -18.51
CA ALA A 40 -7.12 -5.18 -18.82
C ALA A 40 -6.95 -6.67 -18.48
N ASN A 41 -5.78 -7.25 -18.73
CA ASN A 41 -5.46 -8.63 -18.37
C ASN A 41 -5.38 -8.83 -16.84
N LEU A 42 -4.72 -7.92 -16.10
CA LEU A 42 -4.66 -7.98 -14.65
C LEU A 42 -6.05 -7.90 -14.03
N ILE A 43 -6.88 -6.98 -14.49
CA ILE A 43 -8.24 -6.79 -14.02
C ILE A 43 -9.09 -8.03 -14.32
N ARG A 44 -8.93 -8.66 -15.50
CA ARG A 44 -9.63 -9.90 -15.85
C ARG A 44 -9.36 -11.01 -14.84
N GLU A 45 -8.13 -11.16 -14.39
CA GLU A 45 -7.80 -12.18 -13.38
C GLU A 45 -8.35 -11.81 -12.00
N LEU A 46 -8.22 -10.54 -11.58
CA LEU A 46 -8.67 -10.09 -10.26
C LEU A 46 -10.19 -10.18 -10.07
N VAL A 47 -10.99 -9.86 -11.08
CA VAL A 47 -12.46 -9.92 -10.97
C VAL A 47 -13.01 -11.33 -10.73
N GLN A 48 -12.20 -12.37 -10.91
CA GLN A 48 -12.57 -13.75 -10.59
C GLN A 48 -12.72 -13.95 -9.07
N VAL A 49 -11.98 -13.18 -8.28
CA VAL A 49 -11.87 -13.36 -6.82
C VAL A 49 -12.39 -12.18 -6.01
N GLU A 50 -12.28 -10.94 -6.51
CA GLU A 50 -12.67 -9.73 -5.79
C GLU A 50 -13.27 -8.64 -6.70
N GLU A 51 -13.85 -7.60 -6.09
CA GLU A 51 -14.30 -6.41 -6.81
C GLU A 51 -13.08 -5.56 -7.22
N VAL A 52 -13.13 -4.96 -8.41
CA VAL A 52 -12.11 -4.03 -8.89
C VAL A 52 -12.70 -2.64 -9.03
N ASN A 53 -12.06 -1.66 -8.42
CA ASN A 53 -12.39 -0.25 -8.53
C ASN A 53 -11.36 0.44 -9.41
N ILE A 54 -11.81 1.25 -10.36
CA ILE A 54 -10.95 1.92 -11.33
C ILE A 54 -11.24 3.42 -11.32
N ASN A 55 -10.25 4.20 -10.94
CA ASN A 55 -10.27 5.63 -11.12
C ASN A 55 -10.05 5.95 -12.60
N VAL A 56 -10.85 6.83 -13.15
CA VAL A 56 -10.76 7.30 -14.54
C VAL A 56 -10.86 8.82 -14.56
N TRP A 57 -10.23 9.43 -15.56
CA TRP A 57 -10.23 10.88 -15.71
C TRP A 57 -11.63 11.45 -16.03
N ASN A 58 -12.34 10.79 -16.93
CA ASN A 58 -13.65 11.22 -17.40
C ASN A 58 -14.43 10.07 -18.07
N ALA A 59 -15.59 10.39 -18.63
CA ALA A 59 -16.46 9.42 -19.32
C ALA A 59 -15.82 8.80 -20.58
N ASP A 60 -14.99 9.54 -21.30
CA ASP A 60 -14.33 9.04 -22.51
C ASP A 60 -13.29 7.98 -22.15
N MET A 61 -12.49 8.23 -21.10
CA MET A 61 -11.54 7.24 -20.59
C MET A 61 -12.27 5.99 -20.02
N GLU A 62 -13.40 6.18 -19.33
CA GLU A 62 -14.22 5.05 -18.91
C GLU A 62 -14.69 4.22 -20.09
N ALA A 63 -15.17 4.87 -21.16
CA ALA A 63 -15.63 4.18 -22.36
C ALA A 63 -14.51 3.37 -23.04
N GLU A 64 -13.30 3.93 -23.10
CA GLU A 64 -12.12 3.23 -23.62
C GLU A 64 -11.75 2.03 -22.73
N ALA A 65 -11.64 2.23 -21.43
CA ALA A 65 -11.34 1.15 -20.49
C ALA A 65 -12.36 0.02 -20.59
N ARG A 66 -13.65 0.34 -20.62
CA ARG A 66 -14.72 -0.66 -20.82
C ARG A 66 -14.58 -1.41 -22.12
N ARG A 67 -14.19 -0.74 -23.21
CA ARG A 67 -13.99 -1.37 -24.53
C ARG A 67 -12.83 -2.37 -24.46
N LEU A 68 -11.73 -2.02 -23.85
CA LEU A 68 -10.57 -2.91 -23.69
C LEU A 68 -10.89 -4.11 -22.80
N LEU A 69 -11.51 -3.89 -21.63
CA LEU A 69 -11.94 -4.96 -20.74
C LEU A 69 -12.88 -5.95 -21.43
N LYS A 70 -13.83 -5.46 -22.22
CA LYS A 70 -14.72 -6.33 -23.01
C LYS A 70 -13.97 -7.12 -24.08
N LYS A 71 -12.96 -6.51 -24.72
CA LYS A 71 -12.11 -7.19 -25.71
C LYS A 71 -11.37 -8.37 -25.08
N GLU A 72 -10.96 -8.24 -23.83
CA GLU A 72 -10.27 -9.28 -23.04
C GLU A 72 -11.26 -10.22 -22.33
N ASN A 73 -12.57 -10.15 -22.64
CA ASN A 73 -13.63 -10.95 -22.03
C ASN A 73 -13.74 -10.81 -20.50
N THR A 74 -13.42 -9.66 -19.96
CA THR A 74 -13.51 -9.37 -18.53
C THR A 74 -14.97 -9.23 -18.10
N PRO A 75 -15.45 -9.96 -17.08
CA PRO A 75 -16.75 -9.73 -16.48
C PRO A 75 -16.82 -8.34 -15.82
N LEU A 76 -17.77 -7.51 -16.26
CA LEU A 76 -17.88 -6.13 -15.77
C LEU A 76 -18.81 -5.97 -14.56
N ASP A 77 -19.47 -7.01 -14.11
CA ASP A 77 -20.38 -6.99 -12.97
C ASP A 77 -19.66 -6.67 -11.63
N ARG A 78 -18.37 -7.03 -11.54
CA ARG A 78 -17.50 -6.72 -10.40
C ARG A 78 -16.55 -5.53 -10.63
N VAL A 79 -16.67 -4.81 -11.73
CA VAL A 79 -15.86 -3.61 -12.02
C VAL A 79 -16.67 -2.36 -11.70
N ARG A 80 -16.06 -1.45 -10.94
CA ARG A 80 -16.63 -0.13 -10.60
C ARG A 80 -15.72 0.96 -11.11
N PHE A 81 -16.28 1.89 -11.88
CA PHE A 81 -15.56 3.06 -12.36
C PHE A 81 -15.92 4.29 -11.51
N HIS A 82 -14.91 5.09 -11.23
CA HIS A 82 -15.03 6.32 -10.47
C HIS A 82 -14.35 7.45 -11.25
N HIS A 83 -15.06 8.55 -11.49
CA HIS A 83 -14.50 9.73 -12.13
C HIS A 83 -13.70 10.54 -11.10
N PHE A 84 -12.56 9.96 -10.68
CA PHE A 84 -11.57 10.56 -9.80
C PHE A 84 -10.30 10.79 -10.64
N PRO A 85 -10.15 12.01 -11.21
CA PRO A 85 -8.98 12.32 -12.01
C PRO A 85 -7.70 12.18 -11.19
N ALA A 86 -6.69 11.55 -11.77
CA ALA A 86 -5.35 11.43 -11.22
C ALA A 86 -4.35 11.54 -12.36
N TYR A 87 -3.17 12.09 -12.08
CA TYR A 87 -2.14 12.26 -13.11
C TYR A 87 -1.47 10.94 -13.45
N GLU A 88 -1.20 10.13 -12.41
CA GLU A 88 -0.42 8.91 -12.53
C GLU A 88 -1.17 7.65 -12.04
N PRO A 89 -0.84 6.46 -12.54
CA PRO A 89 -1.56 5.23 -12.24
C PRO A 89 -1.19 4.56 -10.91
N TRP A 90 -0.29 5.14 -10.13
CA TRP A 90 0.37 4.52 -9.00
C TRP A 90 -0.44 4.58 -7.70
N CYS A 91 -1.59 3.84 -7.68
CA CYS A 91 -2.43 3.75 -6.49
C CYS A 91 -1.73 3.16 -5.26
N ARG A 92 -0.62 2.44 -5.44
CA ARG A 92 0.23 1.99 -4.34
C ARG A 92 0.71 3.18 -3.52
N ASP A 93 1.08 4.29 -4.20
CA ASP A 93 1.77 5.41 -3.56
C ASP A 93 0.83 6.51 -3.13
N HIS A 94 -0.08 6.94 -4.01
CA HIS A 94 -1.04 8.00 -3.72
C HIS A 94 -2.39 7.51 -3.20
N GLY A 95 -2.63 6.19 -3.19
CA GLY A 95 -3.90 5.61 -2.77
C GLY A 95 -4.12 5.67 -1.25
N PRO A 96 -5.37 5.50 -0.82
CA PRO A 96 -5.70 5.50 0.60
C PRO A 96 -5.10 4.30 1.34
N ILE A 97 -4.51 4.54 2.49
CA ILE A 97 -4.13 3.45 3.39
C ILE A 97 -5.33 3.06 4.25
N PHE A 98 -5.86 1.87 4.02
CA PHE A 98 -6.99 1.36 4.78
C PHE A 98 -6.56 0.81 6.13
N LEU A 99 -7.33 1.15 7.15
CA LEU A 99 -7.19 0.64 8.50
C LEU A 99 -8.39 -0.21 8.88
N VAL A 100 -8.15 -1.19 9.73
CA VAL A 100 -9.17 -2.07 10.29
C VAL A 100 -9.07 -2.11 11.81
N ARG A 101 -10.23 -2.22 12.48
CA ARG A 101 -10.31 -2.61 13.89
C ARG A 101 -11.46 -3.59 14.12
N VAL A 102 -11.33 -4.44 15.11
CA VAL A 102 -12.44 -5.28 15.53
C VAL A 102 -13.45 -4.41 16.25
N ALA A 103 -14.66 -4.31 15.73
CA ALA A 103 -15.73 -3.60 16.41
C ALA A 103 -15.98 -4.24 17.78
N ALA A 104 -15.92 -3.45 18.86
CA ALA A 104 -16.36 -3.91 20.16
C ALA A 104 -17.85 -4.28 20.05
N SER A 105 -18.20 -5.53 20.31
CA SER A 105 -19.59 -5.96 20.30
C SER A 105 -20.35 -5.14 21.33
N ARG A 106 -21.41 -4.42 20.91
CA ARG A 106 -22.29 -3.66 21.82
C ARG A 106 -22.98 -4.54 22.88
N GLN A 107 -22.67 -5.84 22.92
CA GLN A 107 -23.23 -6.82 23.84
C GLN A 107 -22.47 -7.00 25.15
N SER A 108 -21.35 -6.34 25.37
CA SER A 108 -20.65 -6.43 26.66
C SER A 108 -21.16 -5.51 27.75
N VAL A 109 -22.20 -4.70 27.48
CA VAL A 109 -22.81 -3.79 28.49
C VAL A 109 -24.17 -4.26 28.97
N ALA A 110 -24.78 -5.30 28.40
CA ALA A 110 -26.08 -5.83 28.77
C ALA A 110 -26.11 -7.35 28.88
N LYS A 111 -25.33 -7.93 29.80
CA LYS A 111 -25.57 -9.29 30.29
C LYS A 111 -25.68 -9.28 31.80
N SER A 112 -26.89 -8.89 32.24
CA SER A 112 -27.49 -9.42 33.46
C SER A 112 -28.60 -10.36 33.01
N LEU A 113 -28.43 -11.66 33.30
CA LEU A 113 -29.44 -12.71 33.47
C LEU A 113 -30.35 -13.07 32.28
N ASN A 114 -30.23 -14.33 31.87
CA ASN A 114 -31.13 -15.14 31.06
C ASN A 114 -31.03 -14.97 29.52
N ASP A 115 -30.18 -15.78 28.89
CA ASP A 115 -30.69 -16.74 27.90
C ASP A 115 -29.57 -17.71 27.43
N GLN A 116 -29.69 -18.96 27.86
CA GLN A 116 -28.96 -20.09 27.23
C GLN A 116 -29.79 -20.54 26.03
N ARG A 117 -29.56 -20.01 24.84
CA ARG A 117 -29.86 -20.68 23.55
C ARG A 117 -29.26 -19.94 22.39
N ARG A 118 -28.31 -20.65 21.69
CA ARG A 118 -27.84 -20.43 20.32
C ARG A 118 -27.08 -19.13 20.04
N SER A 119 -25.79 -19.13 20.27
CA SER A 119 -24.87 -18.26 19.60
C SER A 119 -24.45 -18.85 18.25
N ALA A 120 -25.14 -18.50 17.17
CA ALA A 120 -24.44 -18.39 15.91
C ALA A 120 -23.48 -17.22 16.10
N GLU A 121 -22.18 -17.44 16.02
CA GLU A 121 -21.19 -16.38 16.07
C GLU A 121 -21.52 -15.36 14.97
N SER A 122 -21.99 -14.20 15.39
CA SER A 122 -22.15 -13.07 14.46
C SER A 122 -20.76 -12.74 13.92
N PRO A 123 -20.52 -12.72 12.60
CA PRO A 123 -19.20 -12.42 12.07
C PRO A 123 -18.74 -11.09 12.65
N LEU A 124 -17.51 -11.07 13.18
CA LEU A 124 -16.89 -9.86 13.74
C LEU A 124 -16.98 -8.76 12.68
N ARG A 125 -17.76 -7.71 12.96
CA ARG A 125 -17.80 -6.54 12.08
C ARG A 125 -16.50 -5.79 12.29
N HIS A 126 -15.64 -5.78 11.26
CA HIS A 126 -14.51 -4.88 11.23
C HIS A 126 -14.99 -3.46 10.89
N GLU A 127 -14.68 -2.51 11.75
CA GLU A 127 -14.78 -1.11 11.40
C GLU A 127 -13.54 -0.72 10.58
N ARG A 128 -13.74 0.13 9.59
CA ARG A 128 -12.69 0.58 8.66
C ARG A 128 -12.52 2.08 8.75
N ALA A 129 -11.32 2.54 8.50
CA ALA A 129 -10.97 3.94 8.34
C ALA A 129 -9.91 4.08 7.23
N ILE A 130 -9.58 5.29 6.88
CA ILE A 130 -8.53 5.62 5.90
C ILE A 130 -7.54 6.57 6.56
N VAL A 131 -6.25 6.37 6.30
CA VAL A 131 -5.21 7.36 6.49
C VAL A 131 -4.93 8.00 5.14
N ASP A 132 -4.95 9.32 5.14
CA ASP A 132 -4.69 10.22 4.03
C ASP A 132 -3.33 10.88 4.27
N TRP A 133 -2.26 10.19 3.86
CA TRP A 133 -0.92 10.75 3.88
C TRP A 133 -0.76 11.75 2.75
N GLY A 134 0.05 12.80 2.95
CA GLY A 134 0.40 13.70 1.87
C GLY A 134 1.21 12.98 0.80
N TYR A 135 0.88 13.24 -0.46
CA TYR A 135 1.61 12.73 -1.60
C TYR A 135 2.21 13.90 -2.39
N ASN A 136 3.51 13.83 -2.67
CA ASN A 136 4.22 14.91 -3.38
C ASN A 136 4.99 14.42 -4.62
N ALA A 137 4.53 13.34 -5.25
CA ALA A 137 5.15 12.74 -6.43
C ALA A 137 6.62 12.42 -6.23
N TRP A 138 6.89 11.55 -5.24
CA TRP A 138 8.22 11.03 -4.89
C TRP A 138 9.26 12.12 -4.60
N GLY A 139 8.89 13.09 -3.76
CA GLY A 139 9.79 14.17 -3.37
C GLY A 139 9.73 15.39 -4.28
N GLY A 140 8.62 15.65 -4.94
CA GLY A 140 8.42 16.81 -5.82
C GLY A 140 9.02 16.65 -7.20
N LYS A 141 9.39 15.43 -7.61
CA LYS A 141 10.04 15.16 -8.91
C LYS A 141 9.10 15.38 -10.09
N TYR A 142 7.80 15.13 -9.92
CA TYR A 142 6.82 15.05 -11.02
C TYR A 142 5.55 15.88 -10.74
N PRO A 143 5.66 17.21 -10.72
CA PRO A 143 4.48 18.06 -10.62
C PRO A 143 3.70 18.10 -11.96
N PRO A 144 2.36 18.34 -11.93
CA PRO A 144 1.53 18.50 -10.74
C PRO A 144 1.12 17.17 -10.14
N PHE A 145 0.72 17.14 -8.86
CA PHE A 145 0.33 15.93 -8.11
C PHE A 145 -0.91 16.13 -7.20
N ASP A 146 -1.52 17.29 -7.26
CA ASP A 146 -2.68 17.66 -6.43
C ASP A 146 -3.89 16.75 -6.64
N LEU A 147 -4.10 16.23 -7.86
CA LEU A 147 -5.18 15.28 -8.13
C LEU A 147 -4.89 13.90 -7.56
N ASP A 148 -3.62 13.46 -7.61
CA ASP A 148 -3.19 12.18 -7.00
C ASP A 148 -3.31 12.24 -5.47
N ASP A 149 -2.86 13.33 -4.86
CA ASP A 149 -2.94 13.60 -3.42
C ASP A 149 -4.41 13.64 -2.91
N ALA A 150 -5.38 13.99 -3.77
CA ALA A 150 -6.79 14.04 -3.42
C ALA A 150 -7.52 12.66 -3.44
N ILE A 151 -6.91 11.62 -3.98
CA ILE A 151 -7.56 10.31 -4.14
C ILE A 151 -8.05 9.70 -2.82
N PRO A 152 -7.29 9.70 -1.71
CA PRO A 152 -7.77 9.15 -0.44
C PRO A 152 -9.04 9.83 0.07
N GLN A 153 -9.16 11.14 -0.12
CA GLN A 153 -10.32 11.93 0.27
C GLN A 153 -11.56 11.56 -0.55
N HIS A 154 -11.40 11.37 -1.87
CA HIS A 154 -12.48 10.91 -2.75
C HIS A 154 -12.97 9.53 -2.36
N VAL A 155 -12.05 8.60 -2.07
CA VAL A 155 -12.39 7.23 -1.65
C VAL A 155 -13.07 7.22 -0.29
N ALA A 156 -12.58 8.00 0.68
CA ALA A 156 -13.18 8.11 2.00
C ALA A 156 -14.63 8.61 1.91
N LYS A 157 -14.87 9.65 1.13
CA LYS A 157 -16.20 10.20 0.86
C LYS A 157 -17.12 9.18 0.18
N LEU A 158 -16.64 8.51 -0.86
CA LEU A 158 -17.37 7.48 -1.59
C LEU A 158 -17.79 6.33 -0.68
N ARG A 159 -16.90 5.88 0.20
CA ARG A 159 -17.13 4.74 1.09
C ARG A 159 -17.80 5.13 2.42
N GLY A 160 -17.94 6.42 2.72
CA GLY A 160 -18.46 6.92 3.99
C GLY A 160 -17.60 6.51 5.19
N LEU A 161 -16.27 6.49 5.01
CA LEU A 161 -15.30 6.06 6.03
C LEU A 161 -14.68 7.27 6.74
N PRO A 162 -14.34 7.13 8.04
CA PRO A 162 -13.51 8.09 8.74
C PRO A 162 -12.18 8.28 8.01
N LEU A 163 -11.71 9.52 7.93
CA LEU A 163 -10.44 9.92 7.31
C LEU A 163 -9.55 10.54 8.38
N PHE A 164 -8.29 10.10 8.45
CA PHE A 164 -7.26 10.65 9.31
C PHE A 164 -6.15 11.21 8.44
N SER A 165 -5.89 12.50 8.55
CA SER A 165 -4.84 13.20 7.75
C SER A 165 -3.68 13.58 8.67
N PRO A 166 -2.56 12.85 8.65
CA PRO A 166 -1.40 13.11 9.50
C PRO A 166 -0.70 14.43 9.21
N GLY A 167 -0.78 14.91 7.97
CA GLY A 167 -0.13 16.16 7.53
C GLY A 167 1.36 16.02 7.23
N ILE A 168 1.85 14.81 7.05
CA ILE A 168 3.22 14.51 6.57
C ILE A 168 3.15 13.74 5.26
N VAL A 169 4.23 13.81 4.47
CA VAL A 169 4.35 13.10 3.19
C VAL A 169 4.78 11.66 3.43
N MET A 170 4.06 10.71 2.82
CA MET A 170 4.43 9.30 2.80
C MET A 170 3.70 8.55 1.68
N GLU A 171 4.41 7.79 0.91
CA GLU A 171 3.87 6.90 -0.11
C GLU A 171 3.57 5.51 0.47
N GLY A 172 2.53 4.84 -0.06
CA GLY A 172 2.19 3.48 0.35
C GLY A 172 3.27 2.45 0.04
N GLY A 173 4.05 2.66 -1.03
CA GLY A 173 5.20 1.82 -1.40
C GLY A 173 6.39 1.96 -0.46
N SER A 174 6.47 3.05 0.30
CA SER A 174 7.54 3.27 1.28
C SER A 174 7.39 2.47 2.58
N ILE A 175 6.27 1.78 2.78
CA ILE A 175 5.96 1.03 4.00
C ILE A 175 5.48 -0.38 3.71
N GLU A 176 5.84 -1.32 4.56
CA GLU A 176 5.43 -2.72 4.51
C GLU A 176 5.09 -3.21 5.92
N VAL A 177 3.92 -3.84 6.11
CA VAL A 177 3.47 -4.27 7.45
C VAL A 177 3.21 -5.77 7.52
N ASN A 178 3.55 -6.40 8.65
CA ASN A 178 3.25 -7.81 8.88
C ASN A 178 1.84 -8.07 9.46
N GLY A 179 1.03 -7.02 9.67
CA GLY A 179 -0.31 -7.12 10.27
C GLY A 179 -0.34 -7.44 11.76
N CYS A 180 0.80 -7.66 12.40
CA CYS A 180 0.92 -8.05 13.80
C CYS A 180 1.58 -6.98 14.69
N GLY A 181 2.01 -5.86 14.09
CA GLY A 181 2.62 -4.74 14.83
C GLY A 181 4.03 -4.39 14.38
N THR A 182 4.61 -5.08 13.40
CA THR A 182 5.89 -4.70 12.78
C THR A 182 5.67 -4.03 11.44
N LEU A 183 6.42 -2.96 11.20
CA LEU A 183 6.53 -2.23 9.95
C LEU A 183 7.99 -2.21 9.50
N LEU A 184 8.21 -2.40 8.20
CA LEU A 184 9.50 -2.29 7.53
C LEU A 184 9.48 -1.11 6.57
N THR A 185 10.56 -0.33 6.53
CA THR A 185 10.75 0.83 5.66
C THR A 185 12.23 1.06 5.38
N THR A 186 12.59 2.11 4.64
CA THR A 186 13.98 2.47 4.33
C THR A 186 14.35 3.86 4.86
N GLU A 187 15.62 4.04 5.20
CA GLU A 187 16.17 5.33 5.60
C GLU A 187 16.26 6.28 4.41
N SER A 188 16.66 5.78 3.24
CA SER A 188 16.81 6.59 2.01
C SER A 188 15.49 7.23 1.55
N CYS A 189 14.34 6.60 1.79
CA CYS A 189 13.04 7.16 1.43
C CYS A 189 12.48 8.06 2.53
N LEU A 190 12.13 7.52 3.71
CA LEU A 190 11.39 8.28 4.71
C LEU A 190 12.23 9.36 5.43
N LEU A 191 13.56 9.22 5.45
CA LEU A 191 14.45 10.26 5.99
C LEU A 191 14.99 11.19 4.90
N ASN A 192 14.57 11.02 3.65
CA ASN A 192 14.97 11.93 2.59
C ASN A 192 14.39 13.32 2.84
N PRO A 193 15.22 14.39 2.76
CA PRO A 193 14.75 15.75 2.99
C PRO A 193 13.69 16.23 1.99
N ASN A 194 13.50 15.52 0.87
CA ASN A 194 12.46 15.83 -0.09
C ASN A 194 11.05 15.36 0.33
N ARG A 195 10.92 14.64 1.45
CA ARG A 195 9.64 14.23 2.04
C ARG A 195 9.27 15.14 3.23
N ASN A 196 9.96 14.95 4.35
CA ASN A 196 9.64 15.62 5.62
C ASN A 196 10.91 16.18 6.26
N PRO A 197 11.52 17.27 5.71
CA PRO A 197 12.83 17.77 6.13
C PRO A 197 12.90 18.22 7.59
N ASP A 198 11.76 18.59 8.16
CA ASP A 198 11.68 19.13 9.54
C ASP A 198 11.42 18.04 10.59
N LEU A 199 11.30 16.76 10.19
CA LEU A 199 11.02 15.65 11.10
C LEU A 199 12.25 14.78 11.33
N SER A 200 12.50 14.47 12.58
CA SER A 200 13.48 13.46 12.98
C SER A 200 12.94 12.04 12.75
N LYS A 201 13.85 11.06 12.69
CA LYS A 201 13.50 9.63 12.61
C LYS A 201 12.49 9.21 13.69
N SER A 202 12.68 9.63 14.93
CA SER A 202 11.80 9.30 16.06
C SER A 202 10.41 9.94 15.93
N GLU A 203 10.29 11.10 15.30
CA GLU A 203 8.98 11.70 15.01
C GLU A 203 8.26 10.97 13.91
N ILE A 204 8.96 10.57 12.85
CA ILE A 204 8.40 9.74 11.78
C ILE A 204 7.92 8.39 12.35
N GLU A 205 8.73 7.70 13.16
CA GLU A 205 8.32 6.46 13.84
C GLU A 205 7.05 6.67 14.68
N LYS A 206 6.95 7.81 15.35
CA LYS A 206 5.74 8.14 16.14
C LYS A 206 4.50 8.27 15.25
N TYR A 207 4.60 8.91 14.09
CA TYR A 207 3.51 8.98 13.12
C TYR A 207 3.10 7.58 12.64
N LEU A 208 4.06 6.74 12.27
CA LEU A 208 3.81 5.36 11.84
C LEU A 208 3.09 4.56 12.94
N CYS A 209 3.56 4.64 14.18
CA CYS A 209 2.94 3.96 15.32
C CYS A 209 1.51 4.47 15.61
N ASP A 210 1.32 5.78 15.60
CA ASP A 210 0.05 6.39 15.98
C ASP A 210 -1.04 6.14 14.93
N TYR A 211 -0.70 6.19 13.64
CA TYR A 211 -1.68 6.10 12.56
C TYR A 211 -1.83 4.68 11.99
N LEU A 212 -0.78 3.87 11.98
CA LEU A 212 -0.84 2.51 11.42
C LEU A 212 -1.01 1.41 12.47
N GLY A 213 -0.94 1.77 13.77
CA GLY A 213 -1.13 0.83 14.87
C GLY A 213 0.00 -0.18 15.01
N VAL A 214 1.21 0.17 14.56
CA VAL A 214 2.43 -0.64 14.72
C VAL A 214 3.14 -0.28 16.02
N THR A 215 3.98 -1.18 16.51
CA THR A 215 4.76 -1.02 17.75
C THR A 215 6.25 -1.27 17.56
N ASN A 216 6.64 -1.71 16.37
CA ASN A 216 7.99 -2.08 16.00
C ASN A 216 8.26 -1.58 14.58
N VAL A 217 9.13 -0.58 14.44
CA VAL A 217 9.51 -0.01 13.14
C VAL A 217 10.94 -0.42 12.82
N LEU A 218 11.13 -1.06 11.68
CA LEU A 218 12.41 -1.61 11.21
C LEU A 218 12.86 -0.83 9.97
N TRP A 219 14.15 -0.52 9.90
CA TRP A 219 14.73 0.34 8.89
C TRP A 219 15.81 -0.40 8.09
N LEU A 220 15.59 -0.53 6.79
CA LEU A 220 16.67 -0.81 5.85
C LEU A 220 17.44 0.47 5.51
N GLY A 221 18.56 0.35 4.82
CA GLY A 221 19.37 1.48 4.38
C GLY A 221 18.88 2.07 3.07
N ASP A 222 19.73 1.96 2.06
CA ASP A 222 19.49 2.51 0.73
C ASP A 222 18.65 1.57 -0.16
N GLY A 223 18.03 2.15 -1.19
CA GLY A 223 17.32 1.47 -2.24
C GLY A 223 18.23 0.98 -3.38
N ILE A 224 17.61 0.38 -4.40
CA ILE A 224 18.28 -0.08 -5.62
C ILE A 224 18.75 1.14 -6.43
N ILE A 225 19.93 1.06 -7.03
CA ILE A 225 20.45 2.11 -7.90
C ILE A 225 19.50 2.32 -9.09
N GLY A 226 19.14 3.58 -9.32
CA GLY A 226 18.21 3.96 -10.40
C GLY A 226 16.73 3.88 -10.00
N ASP A 227 16.42 3.49 -8.78
CA ASP A 227 15.05 3.58 -8.24
C ASP A 227 14.65 5.05 -8.07
N ASP A 228 13.60 5.43 -8.79
CA ASP A 228 13.10 6.80 -8.84
C ASP A 228 12.25 7.19 -7.61
N THR A 229 11.95 6.22 -6.76
CA THR A 229 11.17 6.41 -5.53
C THR A 229 12.02 6.80 -4.31
N ASP A 230 13.34 6.87 -4.47
CA ASP A 230 14.34 7.08 -3.39
C ASP A 230 14.46 5.87 -2.44
N GLY A 231 14.18 4.68 -2.89
CA GLY A 231 14.35 3.45 -2.12
C GLY A 231 13.08 2.98 -1.41
N HIS A 232 11.99 2.86 -2.14
CA HIS A 232 10.78 2.23 -1.62
C HIS A 232 11.05 0.83 -1.10
N ILE A 233 10.42 0.48 0.01
CA ILE A 233 10.60 -0.85 0.62
C ILE A 233 9.98 -1.97 -0.20
N ASP A 234 8.91 -1.71 -0.95
CA ASP A 234 8.22 -2.71 -1.76
C ASP A 234 9.02 -3.15 -2.99
N ASP A 235 10.01 -2.37 -3.41
CA ASP A 235 11.00 -2.74 -4.43
C ASP A 235 12.14 -3.63 -3.87
N LEU A 236 12.31 -3.66 -2.56
CA LEU A 236 13.41 -4.35 -1.87
C LEU A 236 12.97 -5.60 -1.13
N SER A 237 11.93 -5.47 -0.30
CA SER A 237 11.57 -6.49 0.69
C SER A 237 10.09 -6.48 1.00
N ARG A 238 9.47 -7.65 1.01
CA ARG A 238 8.05 -7.82 1.30
C ARG A 238 7.80 -8.88 2.36
N PHE A 239 6.86 -8.63 3.26
CA PHE A 239 6.33 -9.71 4.10
C PHE A 239 5.44 -10.63 3.26
N VAL A 240 5.60 -11.95 3.40
CA VAL A 240 4.72 -12.96 2.79
C VAL A 240 3.89 -13.72 3.84
N ASN A 241 4.20 -13.52 5.09
CA ASN A 241 3.42 -13.89 6.29
C ASN A 241 4.02 -13.16 7.49
N PRO A 242 3.43 -13.23 8.70
CA PRO A 242 3.87 -12.42 9.85
C PRO A 242 5.34 -12.58 10.26
N THR A 243 6.02 -13.64 9.84
CA THR A 243 7.38 -13.98 10.29
C THR A 243 8.36 -14.27 9.15
N THR A 244 7.95 -14.11 7.88
CA THR A 244 8.81 -14.36 6.72
C THR A 244 8.86 -13.11 5.84
N ILE A 245 10.08 -12.70 5.51
CA ILE A 245 10.39 -11.62 4.58
C ILE A 245 11.05 -12.22 3.35
N VAL A 246 10.57 -11.84 2.16
CA VAL A 246 11.26 -12.05 0.89
C VAL A 246 12.02 -10.77 0.59
N THR A 247 13.29 -10.88 0.18
CA THR A 247 14.14 -9.73 -0.12
C THR A 247 14.99 -9.99 -1.37
N VAL A 248 15.19 -8.94 -2.16
CA VAL A 248 16.10 -8.99 -3.30
C VAL A 248 17.55 -9.02 -2.81
N VAL A 249 18.40 -9.78 -3.51
CA VAL A 249 19.85 -9.84 -3.28
C VAL A 249 20.59 -9.77 -4.60
N GLU A 250 21.77 -9.16 -4.58
CA GLU A 250 22.73 -9.22 -5.66
C GLU A 250 23.92 -10.10 -5.23
N GLU A 251 24.32 -11.06 -6.09
CA GLU A 251 25.39 -12.02 -5.81
C GLU A 251 26.72 -11.64 -6.47
N ASP A 252 26.69 -10.79 -7.51
CA ASP A 252 27.90 -10.32 -8.19
C ASP A 252 28.54 -9.14 -7.42
N PRO A 253 29.72 -9.32 -6.80
CA PRO A 253 30.41 -8.23 -6.12
C PRO A 253 30.84 -7.08 -7.03
N GLY A 254 30.78 -7.26 -8.34
CA GLY A 254 31.07 -6.22 -9.34
C GLY A 254 29.86 -5.34 -9.66
N ASP A 255 28.65 -5.73 -9.26
CA ASP A 255 27.44 -4.93 -9.44
C ASP A 255 27.37 -3.80 -8.40
N GLU A 256 26.91 -2.63 -8.81
CA GLU A 256 26.79 -1.46 -7.94
C GLU A 256 25.73 -1.63 -6.84
N ASN A 257 24.72 -2.50 -7.02
CA ASN A 257 23.72 -2.83 -6.02
C ASN A 257 24.23 -3.82 -4.95
N TYR A 258 25.32 -4.55 -5.23
CA TYR A 258 25.84 -5.56 -4.31
C TYR A 258 26.07 -5.04 -2.89
N PRO A 259 26.83 -3.95 -2.65
CA PRO A 259 27.07 -3.48 -1.29
C PRO A 259 25.79 -3.05 -0.57
N ILE A 260 24.86 -2.42 -1.28
CA ILE A 260 23.58 -1.94 -0.73
C ILE A 260 22.71 -3.11 -0.29
N LEU A 261 22.51 -4.08 -1.17
CA LEU A 261 21.63 -5.22 -0.92
C LEU A 261 22.24 -6.17 0.12
N GLN A 262 23.56 -6.31 0.18
CA GLN A 262 24.23 -7.08 1.24
C GLN A 262 24.09 -6.41 2.62
N GLU A 263 24.18 -5.09 2.70
CA GLU A 263 23.92 -4.36 3.96
C GLU A 263 22.48 -4.57 4.41
N ASN A 264 21.50 -4.40 3.52
CA ASN A 264 20.09 -4.61 3.83
C ASN A 264 19.81 -6.04 4.30
N LEU A 265 20.42 -7.04 3.65
CA LEU A 265 20.31 -8.45 4.06
C LEU A 265 20.88 -8.67 5.48
N GLN A 266 22.02 -8.07 5.82
CA GLN A 266 22.59 -8.15 7.17
C GLN A 266 21.69 -7.49 8.21
N ARG A 267 21.10 -6.33 7.90
CA ARG A 267 20.12 -5.66 8.76
C ARG A 267 18.93 -6.58 9.00
N LEU A 268 18.32 -7.15 7.95
CA LEU A 268 17.17 -8.07 8.05
C LEU A 268 17.46 -9.28 8.94
N ARG A 269 18.64 -9.91 8.80
CA ARG A 269 19.04 -11.05 9.61
C ARG A 269 19.20 -10.72 11.11
N SER A 270 19.51 -9.47 11.42
CA SER A 270 19.63 -8.98 12.80
C SER A 270 18.29 -8.55 13.42
N MET A 271 17.30 -8.23 12.60
CA MET A 271 16.01 -7.70 13.03
C MET A 271 15.15 -8.72 13.77
N ARG A 272 14.21 -8.22 14.56
CA ARG A 272 13.25 -9.02 15.33
C ARG A 272 11.86 -8.44 15.15
N ASP A 273 10.86 -9.33 15.19
CA ASP A 273 9.47 -8.94 15.15
C ASP A 273 9.02 -8.24 16.46
N GLU A 274 7.78 -7.81 16.54
CA GLU A 274 7.15 -7.16 17.70
C GLU A 274 7.15 -8.03 18.98
N ARG A 275 7.53 -9.31 18.88
CA ARG A 275 7.65 -10.28 19.98
C ARG A 275 9.10 -10.69 20.26
N GLY A 276 10.07 -10.04 19.62
CA GLY A 276 11.50 -10.33 19.77
C GLY A 276 11.99 -11.57 19.03
N ARG A 277 11.20 -12.15 18.11
CA ARG A 277 11.56 -13.36 17.34
C ARG A 277 12.28 -12.96 16.04
N PRO A 278 13.25 -13.76 15.56
CA PRO A 278 13.88 -13.55 14.27
C PRO A 278 12.92 -13.84 13.12
N PHE A 279 13.10 -13.14 12.00
CA PHE A 279 12.40 -13.43 10.75
C PHE A 279 13.08 -14.58 9.99
N ARG A 280 12.28 -15.33 9.25
CA ARG A 280 12.78 -16.15 8.16
C ARG A 280 12.99 -15.24 6.95
N ILE A 281 14.21 -15.19 6.43
CA ILE A 281 14.54 -14.42 5.23
C ILE A 281 14.60 -15.38 4.04
N VAL A 282 13.93 -15.01 2.95
CA VAL A 282 13.96 -15.70 1.66
C VAL A 282 14.59 -14.76 0.65
N GLU A 283 15.70 -15.16 0.10
CA GLU A 283 16.49 -14.37 -0.83
C GLU A 283 16.04 -14.65 -2.27
N LEU A 284 15.80 -13.60 -3.04
CA LEU A 284 15.51 -13.67 -4.48
C LEU A 284 16.64 -12.97 -5.23
N PRO A 285 17.16 -13.56 -6.31
CA PRO A 285 18.16 -12.89 -7.13
C PRO A 285 17.57 -11.64 -7.78
N MET A 286 18.38 -10.60 -7.88
CA MET A 286 18.03 -9.41 -8.64
C MET A 286 17.85 -9.78 -10.12
N CYS A 287 16.88 -9.14 -10.78
CA CYS A 287 16.68 -9.30 -12.22
C CYS A 287 17.86 -8.66 -12.96
N GLY A 288 18.51 -9.42 -13.86
CA GLY A 288 19.58 -8.93 -14.71
C GLY A 288 19.09 -8.06 -15.87
#